data_e43d1f15e56ca7c705e07e4542805b99
#
_entry.id   e43d1f15e56ca7c705e07e4542805b99
#
_cell.length_a   1.000
_cell.length_b   1.000
_cell.length_c   1.000
_cell.angle_alpha   90.00
_cell.angle_beta   90.00
_cell.angle_gamma   90.00
#
_symmetry.space_group_name_H-M   'P 1'
#
loop_
_entity.id
_entity.type
_entity.pdbx_description
1 polymer ?
#
loop_
_entity_poly.entity_id
_entity_poly.type
_entity_poly.pdbx_seq_one_letter_code
_entity_poly.pdbx_strand_id
1 'polypeptide(L)'
;TEDGKYEIGFVTDVGQLKDGSFNQGTFDGVKLYAANHNLSYKYYMPANGDKATDDDRYDAMKAACDNGAKAVVTAGFLQEAALTKIAAEYPDVAFFFVDGGSVGANVAGIVFAEEQCGYLAGYAVVKEGFEKLGFTGGGGGTNPACVRYGYGFAQGANAAAAEMGKTVELNYTWQYGNSYSPSSELQALVNGWYNNGTEVIFCCGGNMYQSVAQAAAENDAYMVGVDTDQSPLSETIITSAMKGLSDGVQWGLAYVFEGSFADIAGKSTTLSAKENAVGLPTATWSLKNFTVEQYQAELAKIVNGEITVDNNSEMSNPEKAELSNVKVNFVG
;
A
#
# COMPACT_ATOMS: atom_id res chain seq x y z
N THR A 1 28.37 -2.52 10.76
CA THR A 1 29.24 -2.02 11.86
C THR A 1 30.34 -3.04 12.16
N GLU A 2 31.45 -2.61 12.66
CA GLU A 2 32.60 -3.49 12.99
C GLU A 2 32.28 -4.49 14.12
N ASP A 3 31.33 -4.13 14.99
CA ASP A 3 30.87 -4.97 16.10
C ASP A 3 29.65 -5.86 15.76
N GLY A 4 29.17 -5.81 14.53
CA GLY A 4 27.99 -6.55 14.09
C GLY A 4 26.66 -6.03 14.61
N LYS A 5 26.64 -4.88 15.31
CA LYS A 5 25.44 -4.27 15.88
C LYS A 5 24.85 -3.22 14.94
N TYR A 6 23.54 -3.16 14.87
CA TYR A 6 22.80 -2.22 14.03
C TYR A 6 21.65 -1.62 14.82
N GLU A 7 21.56 -0.29 14.83
CA GLU A 7 20.59 0.45 15.66
C GLU A 7 19.16 0.32 15.15
N ILE A 8 18.98 0.13 13.83
CA ILE A 8 17.67 -0.05 13.21
C ILE A 8 17.65 -1.37 12.46
N GLY A 9 16.70 -2.24 12.81
CA GLY A 9 16.35 -3.43 12.04
C GLY A 9 15.17 -3.17 11.12
N PHE A 10 15.17 -3.75 9.92
CA PHE A 10 14.04 -3.77 9.00
C PHE A 10 13.72 -5.20 8.61
N VAL A 11 12.43 -5.59 8.70
CA VAL A 11 11.97 -6.96 8.44
C VAL A 11 10.76 -6.91 7.50
N THR A 12 10.83 -7.62 6.37
CA THR A 12 9.68 -7.83 5.46
C THR A 12 8.85 -9.03 5.90
N ASP A 13 7.59 -9.07 5.51
CA ASP A 13 6.70 -10.23 5.80
C ASP A 13 6.82 -11.33 4.72
N VAL A 14 6.63 -10.97 3.47
CA VAL A 14 6.79 -11.79 2.27
C VAL A 14 7.35 -10.92 1.14
N GLY A 15 7.72 -11.57 0.02
CA GLY A 15 8.13 -10.87 -1.17
C GLY A 15 9.56 -10.33 -1.13
N GLN A 16 9.84 -9.45 -2.05
CA GLN A 16 11.19 -8.93 -2.28
C GLN A 16 11.32 -7.51 -1.75
N LEU A 17 12.51 -7.21 -1.23
CA LEU A 17 12.84 -5.87 -0.74
C LEU A 17 12.71 -4.79 -1.82
N LYS A 18 13.11 -5.11 -3.05
CA LYS A 18 13.03 -4.20 -4.21
C LYS A 18 11.78 -4.50 -5.02
N ASP A 19 10.62 -4.28 -4.43
CA ASP A 19 9.33 -4.55 -5.07
C ASP A 19 8.76 -3.34 -5.85
N GLY A 20 9.46 -2.21 -5.81
CA GLY A 20 8.97 -0.97 -6.43
C GLY A 20 7.69 -0.43 -5.78
N SER A 21 7.37 -0.87 -4.57
CA SER A 21 6.11 -0.62 -3.90
C SER A 21 6.28 -0.57 -2.37
N PHE A 22 5.55 -1.39 -1.63
CA PHE A 22 5.41 -1.39 -0.19
C PHE A 22 6.73 -1.63 0.57
N ASN A 23 7.41 -2.74 0.31
CA ASN A 23 8.64 -3.08 1.03
C ASN A 23 9.76 -2.07 0.72
N GLN A 24 9.93 -1.72 -0.55
CA GLN A 24 10.94 -0.75 -0.96
C GLN A 24 10.67 0.63 -0.37
N GLY A 25 9.44 1.14 -0.45
CA GLY A 25 9.07 2.44 0.09
C GLY A 25 9.27 2.53 1.61
N THR A 26 8.93 1.47 2.34
CA THR A 26 9.13 1.38 3.79
C THR A 26 10.62 1.36 4.15
N PHE A 27 11.41 0.55 3.45
CA PHE A 27 12.85 0.47 3.67
C PHE A 27 13.59 1.75 3.26
N ASP A 28 13.13 2.44 2.23
CA ASP A 28 13.67 3.75 1.84
C ASP A 28 13.55 4.76 2.97
N GLY A 29 12.45 4.72 3.74
CA GLY A 29 12.29 5.52 4.96
C GLY A 29 13.33 5.20 6.04
N VAL A 30 13.60 3.92 6.27
CA VAL A 30 14.65 3.49 7.21
C VAL A 30 16.03 4.01 6.76
N LYS A 31 16.37 3.80 5.49
CA LYS A 31 17.67 4.25 4.93
C LYS A 31 17.86 5.76 5.02
N LEU A 32 16.82 6.51 4.66
CA LEU A 32 16.86 7.97 4.64
C LEU A 32 16.99 8.52 6.07
N TYR A 33 16.21 8.01 7.01
CA TYR A 33 16.32 8.40 8.40
C TYR A 33 17.72 8.10 8.96
N ALA A 34 18.21 6.88 8.75
CA ALA A 34 19.53 6.45 9.20
C ALA A 34 20.67 7.33 8.62
N ALA A 35 20.60 7.63 7.33
CA ALA A 35 21.59 8.49 6.67
C ALA A 35 21.60 9.92 7.25
N ASN A 36 20.42 10.50 7.48
CA ASN A 36 20.29 11.86 8.02
C ASN A 36 20.71 11.98 9.49
N HIS A 37 20.69 10.89 10.24
CA HIS A 37 21.00 10.87 11.67
C HIS A 37 22.28 10.10 12.02
N ASN A 38 23.03 9.66 11.01
CA ASN A 38 24.26 8.87 11.17
C ASN A 38 24.07 7.61 12.03
N LEU A 39 22.97 6.90 11.77
CA LEU A 39 22.62 5.65 12.43
C LEU A 39 22.93 4.44 11.55
N SER A 40 23.19 3.31 12.17
CA SER A 40 23.38 2.04 11.48
C SER A 40 22.05 1.31 11.31
N TYR A 41 21.88 0.63 10.16
CA TYR A 41 20.69 -0.16 9.87
C TYR A 41 21.02 -1.46 9.17
N LYS A 42 20.13 -2.45 9.27
CA LYS A 42 20.26 -3.70 8.55
C LYS A 42 18.89 -4.28 8.17
N TYR A 43 18.82 -4.84 6.97
CA TYR A 43 17.70 -5.64 6.51
C TYR A 43 17.85 -7.10 6.97
N TYR A 44 16.77 -7.66 7.52
CA TYR A 44 16.65 -9.04 7.95
C TYR A 44 15.51 -9.70 7.17
N MET A 45 15.87 -10.49 6.16
CA MET A 45 14.89 -11.20 5.34
C MET A 45 14.45 -12.48 6.05
N PRO A 46 13.16 -12.72 6.21
CA PRO A 46 12.66 -14.02 6.68
C PRO A 46 13.09 -15.13 5.73
N ALA A 47 13.39 -16.30 6.28
CA ALA A 47 13.62 -17.49 5.47
C ALA A 47 12.38 -17.81 4.63
N ASN A 48 12.59 -18.55 3.54
CA ASN A 48 11.55 -19.03 2.63
C ASN A 48 10.80 -17.95 1.79
N GLY A 49 11.21 -16.67 1.86
CA GLY A 49 10.69 -15.60 0.99
C GLY A 49 9.18 -15.52 0.95
N ASP A 50 8.58 -15.73 -0.21
CA ASP A 50 7.11 -15.69 -0.41
C ASP A 50 6.35 -16.80 0.34
N LYS A 51 7.06 -17.79 0.84
CA LYS A 51 6.51 -18.90 1.65
C LYS A 51 6.89 -18.80 3.12
N ALA A 52 7.37 -17.63 3.56
CA ALA A 52 7.76 -17.41 4.93
C ALA A 52 6.62 -17.72 5.89
N THR A 53 6.95 -18.42 6.97
CA THR A 53 6.04 -18.72 8.08
C THR A 53 6.13 -17.65 9.16
N ASP A 54 5.25 -17.71 10.15
CA ASP A 54 5.36 -16.84 11.34
C ASP A 54 6.65 -17.07 12.12
N ASP A 55 7.14 -18.32 12.16
CA ASP A 55 8.43 -18.64 12.78
C ASP A 55 9.60 -18.03 12.00
N ASP A 56 9.55 -18.05 10.66
CA ASP A 56 10.58 -17.42 9.84
C ASP A 56 10.64 -15.89 10.07
N ARG A 57 9.47 -15.24 10.20
CA ARG A 57 9.37 -13.80 10.52
C ARG A 57 9.86 -13.51 11.95
N TYR A 58 9.48 -14.36 12.90
CA TYR A 58 9.95 -14.25 14.29
C TYR A 58 11.48 -14.35 14.35
N ASP A 59 12.08 -15.32 13.67
CA ASP A 59 13.54 -15.50 13.68
C ASP A 59 14.27 -14.29 13.07
N ALA A 60 13.71 -13.69 12.01
CA ALA A 60 14.26 -12.47 11.42
C ALA A 60 14.19 -11.27 12.38
N MET A 61 13.06 -11.08 13.09
CA MET A 61 12.92 -10.03 14.10
C MET A 61 13.86 -10.27 15.27
N LYS A 62 13.97 -11.53 15.73
CA LYS A 62 14.89 -11.93 16.82
C LYS A 62 16.32 -11.61 16.46
N ALA A 63 16.75 -11.91 15.25
CA ALA A 63 18.09 -11.58 14.78
C ALA A 63 18.38 -10.07 14.82
N ALA A 64 17.38 -9.25 14.50
CA ALA A 64 17.51 -7.79 14.61
C ALA A 64 17.72 -7.35 16.07
N CYS A 65 16.92 -7.88 16.99
CA CYS A 65 17.03 -7.60 18.43
C CYS A 65 18.38 -8.05 18.99
N ASP A 66 18.79 -9.28 18.70
CA ASP A 66 20.06 -9.86 19.18
C ASP A 66 21.27 -9.08 18.64
N ASN A 67 21.16 -8.48 17.44
CA ASN A 67 22.17 -7.60 16.85
C ASN A 67 22.11 -6.16 17.37
N GLY A 68 21.35 -5.88 18.43
CA GLY A 68 21.37 -4.61 19.14
C GLY A 68 20.46 -3.52 18.61
N ALA A 69 19.42 -3.88 17.85
CA ALA A 69 18.45 -2.91 17.38
C ALA A 69 17.75 -2.19 18.54
N LYS A 70 17.71 -0.87 18.48
CA LYS A 70 16.89 -0.01 19.34
C LYS A 70 15.48 0.12 18.77
N ALA A 71 15.37 0.08 17.44
CA ALA A 71 14.11 0.09 16.71
C ALA A 71 14.08 -1.03 15.67
N VAL A 72 12.97 -1.74 15.57
CA VAL A 72 12.71 -2.73 14.54
C VAL A 72 11.46 -2.33 13.78
N VAL A 73 11.62 -2.02 12.50
CA VAL A 73 10.52 -1.69 11.58
C VAL A 73 10.09 -2.98 10.90
N THR A 74 8.86 -3.40 11.14
CA THR A 74 8.24 -4.57 10.53
C THR A 74 7.22 -4.11 9.49
N ALA A 75 7.39 -4.60 8.27
CA ALA A 75 6.55 -4.20 7.15
C ALA A 75 5.61 -5.35 6.76
N GLY A 76 4.32 -5.06 6.80
CA GLY A 76 3.30 -5.92 6.26
C GLY A 76 2.39 -6.60 7.28
N PHE A 77 1.17 -6.76 6.87
CA PHE A 77 0.06 -7.32 7.64
C PHE A 77 0.37 -8.72 8.25
N LEU A 78 1.12 -9.56 7.56
CA LEU A 78 1.44 -10.92 8.02
C LEU A 78 2.44 -10.97 9.20
N GLN A 79 2.99 -9.84 9.60
CA GLN A 79 3.93 -9.76 10.73
C GLN A 79 3.26 -9.95 12.11
N GLU A 80 1.93 -9.83 12.20
CA GLU A 80 1.19 -9.68 13.46
C GLU A 80 1.51 -10.76 14.49
N ALA A 81 1.43 -12.04 14.12
CA ALA A 81 1.65 -13.16 15.05
C ALA A 81 3.08 -13.20 15.58
N ALA A 82 4.08 -13.06 14.70
CA ALA A 82 5.48 -13.02 15.06
C ALA A 82 5.82 -11.79 15.92
N LEU A 83 5.29 -10.63 15.54
CA LEU A 83 5.52 -9.37 16.24
C LEU A 83 4.93 -9.38 17.65
N THR A 84 3.71 -9.91 17.81
CA THR A 84 3.08 -10.04 19.14
C THR A 84 3.97 -10.85 20.11
N LYS A 85 4.57 -11.93 19.62
CA LYS A 85 5.46 -12.79 20.41
C LYS A 85 6.76 -12.08 20.76
N ILE A 86 7.47 -11.55 19.75
CA ILE A 86 8.81 -10.98 19.94
C ILE A 86 8.79 -9.69 20.78
N ALA A 87 7.76 -8.86 20.64
CA ALA A 87 7.63 -7.63 21.41
C ALA A 87 7.56 -7.87 22.90
N ALA A 88 6.90 -8.94 23.32
CA ALA A 88 6.84 -9.35 24.73
C ALA A 88 8.20 -9.85 25.28
N GLU A 89 9.01 -10.45 24.42
CA GLU A 89 10.33 -10.99 24.80
C GLU A 89 11.43 -9.90 24.84
N TYR A 90 11.26 -8.81 24.06
CA TYR A 90 12.21 -7.70 23.99
C TYR A 90 11.53 -6.37 24.37
N PRO A 91 11.16 -6.17 25.63
CA PRO A 91 10.37 -5.00 26.07
C PRO A 91 11.08 -3.66 25.91
N ASP A 92 12.42 -3.67 25.83
CA ASP A 92 13.24 -2.46 25.68
C ASP A 92 13.49 -2.07 24.20
N VAL A 93 13.02 -2.89 23.26
CA VAL A 93 13.09 -2.59 21.82
C VAL A 93 11.80 -1.91 21.37
N ALA A 94 11.93 -0.83 20.62
CA ALA A 94 10.80 -0.19 19.98
C ALA A 94 10.44 -0.91 18.66
N PHE A 95 9.22 -1.37 18.54
CA PHE A 95 8.74 -2.00 17.32
C PHE A 95 7.76 -1.08 16.58
N PHE A 96 7.83 -1.10 15.25
CA PHE A 96 6.87 -0.46 14.37
C PHE A 96 6.16 -1.51 13.54
N PHE A 97 4.84 -1.47 13.55
CA PHE A 97 4.01 -2.33 12.71
C PHE A 97 3.40 -1.50 11.58
N VAL A 98 4.04 -1.50 10.43
CA VAL A 98 3.56 -0.81 9.23
C VAL A 98 2.51 -1.68 8.54
N ASP A 99 1.35 -1.13 8.29
CA ASP A 99 0.11 -1.78 7.86
C ASP A 99 -0.54 -2.68 8.94
N GLY A 100 -0.28 -2.36 10.21
CA GLY A 100 -0.95 -3.03 11.32
C GLY A 100 -1.16 -2.14 12.54
N GLY A 101 -2.08 -2.53 13.38
CA GLY A 101 -2.33 -1.90 14.67
C GLY A 101 -1.32 -2.32 15.73
N SER A 102 -1.25 -1.58 16.85
CA SER A 102 -0.41 -1.98 17.96
C SER A 102 -0.82 -3.33 18.56
N VAL A 103 0.15 -4.22 18.73
CA VAL A 103 -0.04 -5.55 19.31
C VAL A 103 0.75 -5.74 20.61
N GLY A 104 1.31 -4.68 21.17
CA GLY A 104 2.08 -4.72 22.42
C GLY A 104 2.43 -3.34 22.93
N ALA A 105 2.82 -3.24 24.21
CA ALA A 105 3.10 -1.96 24.86
C ALA A 105 4.28 -1.19 24.26
N ASN A 106 5.21 -1.89 23.61
CA ASN A 106 6.37 -1.35 22.91
C ASN A 106 6.23 -1.43 21.37
N VAL A 107 5.00 -1.55 20.87
CA VAL A 107 4.67 -1.57 19.43
C VAL A 107 3.88 -0.34 19.07
N ALA A 108 4.39 0.46 18.14
CA ALA A 108 3.65 1.53 17.49
C ALA A 108 3.09 1.04 16.14
N GLY A 109 1.77 0.98 16.01
CA GLY A 109 1.11 0.68 14.74
C GLY A 109 1.09 1.93 13.85
N ILE A 110 1.44 1.76 12.57
CA ILE A 110 1.35 2.79 11.54
C ILE A 110 0.47 2.26 10.42
N VAL A 111 -0.73 2.81 10.30
CA VAL A 111 -1.69 2.49 9.24
C VAL A 111 -1.99 3.73 8.41
N PHE A 112 -2.45 3.53 7.20
CA PHE A 112 -2.76 4.62 6.28
C PHE A 112 -4.23 4.60 5.90
N ALA A 113 -4.76 5.74 5.48
CA ALA A 113 -6.11 5.86 4.94
C ALA A 113 -6.11 5.50 3.44
N GLU A 114 -5.85 4.22 3.12
CA GLU A 114 -5.74 3.73 1.74
C GLU A 114 -7.04 3.92 0.96
N GLU A 115 -8.19 3.93 1.64
CA GLU A 115 -9.48 4.24 1.02
C GLU A 115 -9.50 5.62 0.38
N GLN A 116 -8.78 6.59 0.96
CA GLN A 116 -8.73 7.96 0.45
C GLN A 116 -7.93 8.06 -0.84
N CYS A 117 -6.72 7.50 -0.91
CA CYS A 117 -5.96 7.51 -2.17
C CYS A 117 -6.53 6.54 -3.20
N GLY A 118 -7.13 5.43 -2.78
CA GLY A 118 -7.94 4.58 -3.66
C GLY A 118 -9.08 5.36 -4.30
N TYR A 119 -9.84 6.11 -3.50
CA TYR A 119 -10.91 7.00 -3.96
C TYR A 119 -10.40 8.01 -5.00
N LEU A 120 -9.33 8.72 -4.67
CA LEU A 120 -8.75 9.73 -5.56
C LEU A 120 -8.31 9.12 -6.90
N ALA A 121 -7.74 7.91 -6.91
CA ALA A 121 -7.36 7.20 -8.12
C ALA A 121 -8.59 6.81 -8.97
N GLY A 122 -9.61 6.24 -8.34
CA GLY A 122 -10.87 5.87 -9.02
C GLY A 122 -11.60 7.09 -9.59
N TYR A 123 -11.65 8.15 -8.82
CA TYR A 123 -12.21 9.44 -9.25
C TYR A 123 -11.44 10.00 -10.46
N ALA A 124 -10.11 10.01 -10.38
CA ALA A 124 -9.23 10.55 -11.42
C ALA A 124 -9.40 9.81 -12.76
N VAL A 125 -9.40 8.48 -12.78
CA VAL A 125 -9.49 7.72 -14.03
C VAL A 125 -10.85 7.88 -14.71
N VAL A 126 -11.92 7.99 -13.94
CA VAL A 126 -13.25 8.25 -14.52
C VAL A 126 -13.35 9.69 -15.04
N LYS A 127 -12.83 10.68 -14.31
CA LYS A 127 -12.74 12.07 -14.78
C LYS A 127 -11.86 12.22 -16.01
N GLU A 128 -10.83 11.40 -16.15
CA GLU A 128 -9.99 11.35 -17.36
C GLU A 128 -10.78 10.87 -18.57
N GLY A 129 -11.83 10.09 -18.37
CA GLY A 129 -12.73 9.61 -19.41
C GLY A 129 -12.82 8.10 -19.55
N PHE A 130 -12.15 7.33 -18.70
CA PHE A 130 -12.25 5.87 -18.70
C PHE A 130 -13.60 5.41 -18.15
N GLU A 131 -14.19 4.41 -18.79
CA GLU A 131 -15.50 3.85 -18.43
C GLU A 131 -15.47 2.36 -18.12
N LYS A 132 -14.43 1.66 -18.58
CA LYS A 132 -14.20 0.24 -18.34
C LYS A 132 -12.94 0.05 -17.52
N LEU A 133 -13.14 -0.18 -16.23
CA LEU A 133 -12.09 -0.22 -15.23
C LEU A 133 -11.84 -1.65 -14.77
N GLY A 134 -10.67 -1.87 -14.19
CA GLY A 134 -10.34 -3.10 -13.49
C GLY A 134 -9.63 -2.84 -12.17
N PHE A 135 -9.72 -3.81 -11.27
CA PHE A 135 -8.95 -3.89 -10.04
C PHE A 135 -8.44 -5.31 -9.83
N THR A 136 -7.18 -5.45 -9.50
CA THR A 136 -6.56 -6.70 -9.04
C THR A 136 -5.76 -6.41 -7.78
N GLY A 137 -5.93 -7.24 -6.76
CA GLY A 137 -5.33 -6.99 -5.45
C GLY A 137 -4.60 -8.19 -4.86
N GLY A 138 -3.62 -7.89 -4.03
CA GLY A 138 -2.84 -8.85 -3.26
C GLY A 138 -3.55 -9.33 -1.99
N GLY A 139 -3.06 -10.43 -1.41
CA GLY A 139 -3.53 -10.96 -0.14
C GLY A 139 -4.89 -11.65 -0.15
N GLY A 140 -5.42 -11.98 -1.34
CA GLY A 140 -6.64 -12.79 -1.47
C GLY A 140 -7.91 -12.15 -0.88
N GLY A 141 -7.95 -10.83 -0.73
CA GLY A 141 -9.08 -10.11 -0.13
C GLY A 141 -9.11 -10.13 1.40
N THR A 142 -8.03 -10.57 2.06
CA THR A 142 -7.93 -10.62 3.52
C THR A 142 -7.00 -9.56 4.12
N ASN A 143 -6.20 -8.90 3.28
CA ASN A 143 -5.34 -7.81 3.71
C ASN A 143 -6.16 -6.52 3.84
N PRO A 144 -6.32 -5.95 5.06
CA PRO A 144 -7.16 -4.78 5.27
C PRO A 144 -6.76 -3.55 4.45
N ALA A 145 -5.45 -3.32 4.25
CA ALA A 145 -4.95 -2.21 3.45
C ALA A 145 -5.34 -2.35 1.98
N CYS A 146 -5.13 -3.53 1.39
CA CYS A 146 -5.51 -3.80 0.00
C CYS A 146 -7.04 -3.71 -0.21
N VAL A 147 -7.82 -4.17 0.76
CA VAL A 147 -9.29 -4.05 0.72
C VAL A 147 -9.70 -2.57 0.73
N ARG A 148 -9.11 -1.75 1.61
CA ARG A 148 -9.40 -0.30 1.63
C ARG A 148 -9.03 0.39 0.31
N TYR A 149 -7.87 0.06 -0.27
CA TYR A 149 -7.49 0.58 -1.60
C TYR A 149 -8.55 0.27 -2.67
N GLY A 150 -8.93 -0.99 -2.79
CA GLY A 150 -9.87 -1.44 -3.83
C GLY A 150 -11.28 -0.89 -3.60
N TYR A 151 -11.75 -0.89 -2.37
CA TYR A 151 -13.07 -0.33 -2.04
C TYR A 151 -13.10 1.19 -2.21
N GLY A 152 -12.03 1.88 -1.81
CA GLY A 152 -11.86 3.31 -2.09
C GLY A 152 -11.91 3.60 -3.59
N PHE A 153 -11.20 2.83 -4.40
CA PHE A 153 -11.21 2.96 -5.86
C PHE A 153 -12.62 2.84 -6.45
N ALA A 154 -13.40 1.86 -6.02
CA ALA A 154 -14.78 1.70 -6.44
C ALA A 154 -15.66 2.90 -6.04
N GLN A 155 -15.49 3.43 -4.82
CA GLN A 155 -16.23 4.60 -4.33
C GLN A 155 -15.88 5.86 -5.12
N GLY A 156 -14.60 6.10 -5.42
CA GLY A 156 -14.15 7.24 -6.22
C GLY A 156 -14.66 7.18 -7.67
N ALA A 157 -14.61 6.01 -8.28
CA ALA A 157 -15.18 5.78 -9.60
C ALA A 157 -16.69 6.05 -9.62
N ASN A 158 -17.40 5.60 -8.58
CA ASN A 158 -18.83 5.86 -8.41
C ASN A 158 -19.15 7.36 -8.31
N ALA A 159 -18.40 8.09 -7.50
CA ALA A 159 -18.61 9.52 -7.31
C ALA A 159 -18.40 10.31 -8.61
N ALA A 160 -17.31 10.04 -9.33
CA ALA A 160 -17.01 10.69 -10.60
C ALA A 160 -18.04 10.34 -11.67
N ALA A 161 -18.45 9.07 -11.78
CA ALA A 161 -19.47 8.63 -12.73
C ALA A 161 -20.83 9.30 -12.45
N ALA A 162 -21.22 9.42 -11.19
CA ALA A 162 -22.44 10.12 -10.79
C ALA A 162 -22.41 11.59 -11.20
N GLU A 163 -21.30 12.30 -10.96
CA GLU A 163 -21.13 13.70 -11.36
C GLU A 163 -21.19 13.88 -12.90
N MET A 164 -20.71 12.88 -13.64
CA MET A 164 -20.70 12.90 -15.12
C MET A 164 -22.00 12.34 -15.73
N GLY A 165 -22.98 11.92 -14.90
CA GLY A 165 -24.24 11.37 -15.35
C GLY A 165 -24.13 10.05 -16.10
N LYS A 166 -23.15 9.21 -15.76
CA LYS A 166 -22.89 7.93 -16.41
C LYS A 166 -22.75 6.77 -15.41
N THR A 167 -22.71 5.57 -15.92
CA THR A 167 -22.36 4.35 -15.19
C THR A 167 -21.12 3.75 -15.82
N VAL A 168 -20.15 3.37 -14.98
CA VAL A 168 -18.90 2.72 -15.40
C VAL A 168 -18.87 1.25 -14.99
N GLU A 169 -18.06 0.46 -15.67
CA GLU A 169 -17.85 -0.95 -15.36
C GLU A 169 -16.55 -1.12 -14.59
N LEU A 170 -16.53 -2.02 -13.60
CA LEU A 170 -15.35 -2.34 -12.82
C LEU A 170 -15.23 -3.86 -12.66
N ASN A 171 -14.31 -4.48 -13.40
CA ASN A 171 -13.89 -5.84 -13.17
C ASN A 171 -13.02 -5.90 -11.92
N TYR A 172 -13.28 -6.84 -11.02
CA TYR A 172 -12.65 -6.85 -9.69
C TYR A 172 -12.28 -8.26 -9.27
N THR A 173 -11.02 -8.48 -8.88
CA THR A 173 -10.55 -9.81 -8.47
C THR A 173 -9.42 -9.76 -7.44
N TRP A 174 -9.34 -10.83 -6.65
CA TRP A 174 -8.21 -11.16 -5.79
C TRP A 174 -7.41 -12.36 -6.29
N GLN A 175 -7.82 -12.95 -7.41
CA GLN A 175 -7.17 -14.16 -7.94
C GLN A 175 -5.71 -13.88 -8.31
N TYR A 176 -4.87 -14.85 -8.03
CA TYR A 176 -3.43 -14.83 -8.32
C TYR A 176 -2.62 -13.75 -7.60
N GLY A 177 -3.21 -13.10 -6.57
CA GLY A 177 -2.57 -12.03 -5.81
C GLY A 177 -1.99 -12.44 -4.45
N ASN A 178 -2.15 -13.70 -4.01
CA ASN A 178 -1.82 -14.12 -2.65
C ASN A 178 -0.37 -13.87 -2.24
N SER A 179 0.58 -13.98 -3.16
CA SER A 179 2.01 -13.80 -2.90
C SER A 179 2.53 -12.40 -3.20
N TYR A 180 1.68 -11.49 -3.67
CA TYR A 180 2.09 -10.14 -4.12
C TYR A 180 3.16 -10.15 -5.23
N SER A 181 3.25 -11.24 -5.97
CA SER A 181 4.27 -11.50 -6.98
C SER A 181 3.65 -11.57 -8.37
N PRO A 182 4.42 -11.28 -9.44
CA PRO A 182 3.94 -11.47 -10.79
C PRO A 182 3.72 -12.95 -11.10
N SER A 183 2.76 -13.22 -11.98
CA SER A 183 2.49 -14.57 -12.47
C SER A 183 1.93 -14.55 -13.88
N SER A 184 2.14 -15.66 -14.61
CA SER A 184 1.56 -15.86 -15.94
C SER A 184 0.04 -15.94 -15.89
N GLU A 185 -0.52 -16.46 -14.79
CA GLU A 185 -1.95 -16.60 -14.57
C GLU A 185 -2.62 -15.23 -14.39
N LEU A 186 -2.00 -14.35 -13.57
CA LEU A 186 -2.47 -12.97 -13.42
C LEU A 186 -2.37 -12.21 -14.74
N GLN A 187 -1.25 -12.33 -15.46
CA GLN A 187 -1.07 -11.69 -16.75
C GLN A 187 -2.12 -12.14 -17.76
N ALA A 188 -2.40 -13.45 -17.84
CA ALA A 188 -3.42 -13.99 -18.74
C ALA A 188 -4.82 -13.49 -18.40
N LEU A 189 -5.17 -13.42 -17.11
CA LEU A 189 -6.46 -12.91 -16.64
C LEU A 189 -6.67 -11.45 -17.06
N VAL A 190 -5.72 -10.57 -16.73
CA VAL A 190 -5.85 -9.14 -17.04
C VAL A 190 -5.71 -8.85 -18.53
N ASN A 191 -4.92 -9.64 -19.24
CA ASN A 191 -4.84 -9.59 -20.71
C ASN A 191 -6.21 -9.88 -21.34
N GLY A 192 -6.94 -10.88 -20.81
CA GLY A 192 -8.32 -11.15 -21.21
C GLY A 192 -9.24 -9.97 -20.96
N TRP A 193 -9.10 -9.26 -19.84
CA TRP A 193 -9.88 -8.06 -19.55
C TRP A 193 -9.59 -6.94 -20.55
N TYR A 194 -8.31 -6.63 -20.82
CA TYR A 194 -7.92 -5.62 -21.80
C TYR A 194 -8.43 -5.95 -23.20
N ASN A 195 -8.28 -7.22 -23.63
CA ASN A 195 -8.82 -7.67 -24.93
C ASN A 195 -10.34 -7.52 -25.03
N ASN A 196 -11.06 -7.58 -23.91
CA ASN A 196 -12.51 -7.38 -23.86
C ASN A 196 -12.90 -5.93 -23.59
N GLY A 197 -11.96 -4.99 -23.67
CA GLY A 197 -12.20 -3.55 -23.67
C GLY A 197 -11.98 -2.84 -22.34
N THR A 198 -11.45 -3.51 -21.30
CA THR A 198 -10.97 -2.81 -20.10
C THR A 198 -9.86 -1.83 -20.51
N GLU A 199 -9.94 -0.60 -20.05
CA GLU A 199 -9.07 0.49 -20.46
C GLU A 199 -7.95 0.78 -19.46
N VAL A 200 -8.24 0.64 -18.16
CA VAL A 200 -7.30 0.89 -17.07
C VAL A 200 -7.56 -0.05 -15.92
N ILE A 201 -6.49 -0.63 -15.36
CA ILE A 201 -6.57 -1.56 -14.22
C ILE A 201 -5.75 -0.99 -13.06
N PHE A 202 -6.36 -0.86 -11.88
CA PHE A 202 -5.64 -0.60 -10.64
C PHE A 202 -5.05 -1.91 -10.11
N CYS A 203 -3.71 -1.98 -10.05
CA CYS A 203 -2.98 -3.13 -9.52
C CYS A 203 -2.47 -2.81 -8.11
N CYS A 204 -3.05 -3.46 -7.11
CA CYS A 204 -2.76 -3.23 -5.71
C CYS A 204 -2.01 -4.40 -5.08
N GLY A 205 -0.69 -4.42 -5.21
CA GLY A 205 0.10 -5.45 -4.51
C GLY A 205 1.53 -5.66 -5.01
N GLY A 206 2.50 -5.07 -4.34
CA GLY A 206 3.93 -5.35 -4.51
C GLY A 206 4.40 -5.45 -5.96
N ASN A 207 5.01 -6.57 -6.30
CA ASN A 207 5.52 -6.85 -7.66
C ASN A 207 4.45 -7.27 -8.68
N MET A 208 3.20 -7.41 -8.30
CA MET A 208 2.11 -7.80 -9.21
C MET A 208 2.00 -6.86 -10.42
N TYR A 209 2.42 -5.59 -10.26
CA TYR A 209 2.40 -4.60 -11.33
C TYR A 209 3.09 -5.08 -12.61
N GLN A 210 4.10 -5.93 -12.51
CA GLN A 210 4.84 -6.42 -13.67
C GLN A 210 3.93 -7.21 -14.63
N SER A 211 3.04 -8.07 -14.09
CA SER A 211 2.07 -8.82 -14.90
C SER A 211 1.04 -7.89 -15.55
N VAL A 212 0.54 -6.91 -14.81
CA VAL A 212 -0.49 -5.98 -15.31
C VAL A 212 0.11 -4.99 -16.30
N ALA A 213 1.31 -4.45 -16.04
CA ALA A 213 1.99 -3.52 -16.94
C ALA A 213 2.35 -4.19 -18.28
N GLN A 214 2.77 -5.46 -18.26
CA GLN A 214 3.05 -6.22 -19.48
C GLN A 214 1.77 -6.39 -20.31
N ALA A 215 0.69 -6.82 -19.69
CA ALA A 215 -0.60 -6.97 -20.38
C ALA A 215 -1.15 -5.63 -20.90
N ALA A 216 -1.00 -4.55 -20.14
CA ALA A 216 -1.40 -3.20 -20.57
C ALA A 216 -0.63 -2.76 -21.81
N ALA A 217 0.70 -2.97 -21.83
CA ALA A 217 1.55 -2.63 -22.96
C ALA A 217 1.19 -3.43 -24.23
N GLU A 218 0.84 -4.70 -24.09
CA GLU A 218 0.40 -5.56 -25.19
C GLU A 218 -0.94 -5.14 -25.80
N ASN A 219 -1.74 -4.36 -25.08
CA ASN A 219 -3.08 -3.94 -25.49
C ASN A 219 -3.22 -2.42 -25.66
N ASP A 220 -2.14 -1.65 -25.68
CA ASP A 220 -2.16 -0.18 -25.73
C ASP A 220 -3.09 0.42 -24.66
N ALA A 221 -3.08 -0.17 -23.48
CA ALA A 221 -3.93 0.20 -22.36
C ALA A 221 -3.12 0.69 -21.17
N TYR A 222 -3.78 0.96 -20.05
CA TYR A 222 -3.19 1.64 -18.91
C TYR A 222 -3.40 0.89 -17.59
N MET A 223 -2.62 1.29 -16.59
CA MET A 223 -2.83 0.86 -15.22
C MET A 223 -2.58 1.99 -14.22
N VAL A 224 -3.11 1.81 -13.03
CA VAL A 224 -2.83 2.60 -11.83
C VAL A 224 -1.91 1.80 -10.92
N GLY A 225 -0.84 2.43 -10.46
CA GLY A 225 0.11 1.86 -9.50
C GLY A 225 -0.33 2.07 -8.05
N VAL A 226 0.49 1.58 -7.12
CA VAL A 226 0.17 1.55 -5.69
C VAL A 226 1.38 1.88 -4.81
N ASP A 227 1.13 2.38 -3.62
CA ASP A 227 2.05 2.68 -2.52
C ASP A 227 3.03 3.83 -2.81
N THR A 228 3.79 3.73 -3.87
CA THR A 228 4.74 4.73 -4.34
C THR A 228 4.37 5.22 -5.73
N ASP A 229 4.99 6.27 -6.23
CA ASP A 229 4.87 6.62 -7.64
C ASP A 229 5.56 5.55 -8.49
N GLN A 230 4.76 4.69 -9.12
CA GLN A 230 5.25 3.60 -9.98
C GLN A 230 5.39 4.00 -11.45
N SER A 231 5.06 5.23 -11.83
CA SER A 231 5.16 5.69 -13.23
C SER A 231 6.56 5.52 -13.86
N PRO A 232 7.68 5.62 -13.11
CA PRO A 232 8.99 5.32 -13.67
C PRO A 232 9.22 3.86 -14.05
N LEU A 233 8.38 2.93 -13.56
CA LEU A 233 8.54 1.50 -13.79
C LEU A 233 7.95 1.03 -15.12
N SER A 234 6.94 1.74 -15.64
CA SER A 234 6.31 1.45 -16.94
C SER A 234 5.53 2.66 -17.46
N GLU A 235 5.61 2.90 -18.77
CA GLU A 235 4.83 3.94 -19.46
C GLU A 235 3.30 3.71 -19.39
N THR A 236 2.87 2.49 -19.07
CA THR A 236 1.44 2.17 -18.90
C THR A 236 0.87 2.68 -17.59
N ILE A 237 1.72 3.04 -16.63
CA ILE A 237 1.30 3.52 -15.31
C ILE A 237 1.04 5.03 -15.38
N ILE A 238 -0.23 5.42 -15.41
CA ILE A 238 -0.66 6.80 -15.63
C ILE A 238 -0.82 7.62 -14.35
N THR A 239 -0.97 6.95 -13.22
CA THR A 239 -0.96 7.52 -11.86
C THR A 239 -0.76 6.39 -10.87
N SER A 240 -0.63 6.71 -9.57
CA SER A 240 -0.49 5.72 -8.50
C SER A 240 -1.24 6.19 -7.26
N ALA A 241 -1.98 5.27 -6.63
CA ALA A 241 -2.56 5.52 -5.31
C ALA A 241 -1.45 5.35 -4.27
N MET A 242 -0.95 6.48 -3.76
CA MET A 242 0.25 6.50 -2.90
C MET A 242 -0.10 6.61 -1.43
N LYS A 243 0.73 5.97 -0.61
CA LYS A 243 0.83 6.22 0.83
C LYS A 243 2.28 6.54 1.21
N GLY A 244 2.44 7.48 2.14
CA GLY A 244 3.74 8.02 2.54
C GLY A 244 4.53 7.08 3.45
N LEU A 245 4.89 5.91 2.95
CA LEU A 245 5.61 4.87 3.69
C LEU A 245 6.92 5.38 4.27
N SER A 246 7.74 6.04 3.44
CA SER A 246 9.01 6.60 3.85
C SER A 246 8.85 7.67 4.94
N ASP A 247 7.91 8.60 4.77
CA ASP A 247 7.67 9.67 5.74
C ASP A 247 7.08 9.13 7.05
N GLY A 248 6.17 8.16 6.97
CA GLY A 248 5.59 7.49 8.15
C GLY A 248 6.63 6.75 8.99
N VAL A 249 7.56 6.06 8.33
CA VAL A 249 8.67 5.38 9.02
C VAL A 249 9.63 6.39 9.67
N GLN A 250 10.01 7.45 8.95
CA GLN A 250 10.87 8.50 9.48
C GLN A 250 10.22 9.21 10.67
N TRP A 251 8.92 9.51 10.58
CA TRP A 251 8.13 10.05 11.67
C TRP A 251 8.19 9.15 12.91
N GLY A 252 7.98 7.84 12.76
CA GLY A 252 8.04 6.90 13.88
C GLY A 252 9.44 6.78 14.48
N LEU A 253 10.48 6.66 13.65
CA LEU A 253 11.87 6.55 14.11
C LEU A 253 12.32 7.80 14.88
N ALA A 254 11.84 8.99 14.52
CA ALA A 254 12.12 10.21 15.27
C ALA A 254 11.72 10.09 16.74
N TYR A 255 10.55 9.53 17.05
CA TYR A 255 10.12 9.30 18.43
C TYR A 255 11.07 8.42 19.23
N VAL A 256 11.69 7.41 18.59
CA VAL A 256 12.65 6.54 19.28
C VAL A 256 13.95 7.27 19.57
N PHE A 257 14.54 7.90 18.58
CA PHE A 257 15.88 8.48 18.66
C PHE A 257 15.90 9.87 19.31
N GLU A 258 14.75 10.55 19.40
CA GLU A 258 14.56 11.79 20.17
C GLU A 258 14.11 11.53 21.61
N GLY A 259 13.86 10.27 21.99
CA GLY A 259 13.54 9.89 23.37
C GLY A 259 12.07 10.05 23.79
N SER A 260 11.15 10.14 22.83
CA SER A 260 9.71 10.32 23.07
C SER A 260 8.83 9.14 22.60
N PHE A 261 9.43 7.97 22.41
CA PHE A 261 8.70 6.78 21.90
C PHE A 261 7.47 6.41 22.76
N ALA A 262 7.49 6.69 24.06
CA ALA A 262 6.36 6.44 24.96
C ALA A 262 5.07 7.17 24.50
N ASP A 263 5.17 8.23 23.73
CA ASP A 263 4.00 8.99 23.23
C ASP A 263 3.20 8.21 22.19
N ILE A 264 3.85 7.31 21.46
CA ILE A 264 3.24 6.50 20.39
C ILE A 264 3.24 5.00 20.69
N ALA A 265 4.02 4.55 21.65
CA ALA A 265 4.12 3.12 22.05
C ALA A 265 2.76 2.60 22.53
N GLY A 266 2.42 1.39 22.12
CA GLY A 266 1.14 0.77 22.46
C GLY A 266 -0.08 1.39 21.75
N LYS A 267 0.13 2.28 20.81
CA LYS A 267 -0.94 2.97 20.08
C LYS A 267 -0.86 2.69 18.57
N SER A 268 -2.00 2.82 17.92
CA SER A 268 -2.10 2.78 16.45
C SER A 268 -2.37 4.19 15.94
N THR A 269 -1.57 4.64 14.97
CA THR A 269 -1.73 5.94 14.33
C THR A 269 -2.13 5.74 12.88
N THR A 270 -3.23 6.38 12.46
CA THR A 270 -3.66 6.42 11.05
C THR A 270 -3.16 7.71 10.41
N LEU A 271 -2.39 7.57 9.35
CA LEU A 271 -1.90 8.67 8.53
C LEU A 271 -2.77 8.81 7.28
N SER A 272 -3.34 9.99 7.07
CA SER A 272 -4.37 10.26 6.06
C SER A 272 -3.99 11.40 5.12
N ALA A 273 -4.91 11.79 4.25
CA ALA A 273 -4.78 12.98 3.42
C ALA A 273 -4.58 14.26 4.25
N LYS A 274 -5.16 14.30 5.45
CA LYS A 274 -5.01 15.44 6.37
C LYS A 274 -3.56 15.65 6.80
N GLU A 275 -2.82 14.57 6.99
CA GLU A 275 -1.38 14.57 7.29
C GLU A 275 -0.52 14.61 6.00
N ASN A 276 -1.13 14.78 4.83
CA ASN A 276 -0.47 14.66 3.53
C ASN A 276 0.22 13.30 3.32
N ALA A 277 -0.35 12.25 3.90
CA ALA A 277 0.23 10.92 3.91
C ALA A 277 -0.31 10.01 2.78
N VAL A 278 -1.40 10.37 2.13
CA VAL A 278 -1.98 9.64 1.01
C VAL A 278 -2.41 10.59 -0.10
N GLY A 279 -2.33 10.16 -1.34
CA GLY A 279 -2.72 10.97 -2.50
C GLY A 279 -2.23 10.39 -3.82
N LEU A 280 -2.22 11.22 -4.85
CA LEU A 280 -1.71 10.90 -6.19
C LEU A 280 -0.44 11.72 -6.47
N PRO A 281 0.52 11.19 -7.29
CA PRO A 281 1.73 11.93 -7.63
C PRO A 281 1.43 13.10 -8.56
N THR A 282 1.76 14.32 -8.15
CA THR A 282 1.57 15.53 -8.98
C THR A 282 2.78 15.86 -9.83
N ALA A 283 3.99 15.48 -9.40
CA ALA A 283 5.23 15.76 -10.12
C ALA A 283 5.34 14.99 -11.45
N THR A 284 4.70 13.82 -11.55
CA THR A 284 4.69 12.94 -12.71
C THR A 284 3.31 12.87 -13.38
N TRP A 285 2.49 13.89 -13.17
CA TRP A 285 1.11 13.94 -13.67
C TRP A 285 1.05 13.81 -15.18
N SER A 286 0.34 12.80 -15.69
CA SER A 286 0.20 12.52 -17.13
C SER A 286 -1.25 12.54 -17.64
N LEU A 287 -2.23 12.69 -16.73
CA LEU A 287 -3.64 12.79 -17.11
C LEU A 287 -3.89 14.11 -17.87
N LYS A 288 -4.72 14.05 -18.91
CA LYS A 288 -4.93 15.17 -19.84
C LYS A 288 -6.25 15.90 -19.59
N ASN A 289 -7.30 15.16 -19.29
CA ASN A 289 -8.64 15.69 -19.07
C ASN A 289 -8.93 16.02 -17.61
N PHE A 290 -8.32 15.29 -16.69
CA PHE A 290 -8.37 15.57 -15.27
C PHE A 290 -7.09 16.25 -14.83
N THR A 291 -7.19 17.51 -14.39
CA THR A 291 -6.02 18.36 -14.10
C THR A 291 -5.57 18.22 -12.63
N VAL A 292 -4.32 18.65 -12.36
CA VAL A 292 -3.78 18.74 -11.00
C VAL A 292 -4.66 19.63 -10.12
N GLU A 293 -5.16 20.75 -10.65
CA GLU A 293 -6.03 21.68 -9.90
C GLU A 293 -7.37 21.01 -9.53
N GLN A 294 -7.95 20.23 -10.43
CA GLN A 294 -9.16 19.46 -10.15
C GLN A 294 -8.90 18.36 -9.10
N TYR A 295 -7.75 17.69 -9.19
CA TYR A 295 -7.32 16.72 -8.18
C TYR A 295 -7.16 17.38 -6.81
N GLN A 296 -6.46 18.53 -6.74
CA GLN A 296 -6.26 19.25 -5.49
C GLN A 296 -7.57 19.71 -4.87
N ALA A 297 -8.55 20.11 -5.68
CA ALA A 297 -9.88 20.48 -5.22
C ALA A 297 -10.62 19.28 -4.60
N GLU A 298 -10.54 18.10 -5.19
CA GLU A 298 -11.15 16.88 -4.66
C GLU A 298 -10.45 16.39 -3.39
N LEU A 299 -9.11 16.43 -3.38
CA LEU A 299 -8.30 16.14 -2.20
C LEU A 299 -8.67 17.06 -1.02
N ALA A 300 -8.85 18.36 -1.27
CA ALA A 300 -9.24 19.32 -0.27
C ALA A 300 -10.59 18.99 0.38
N LYS A 301 -11.55 18.47 -0.36
CA LYS A 301 -12.84 18.02 0.19
C LYS A 301 -12.69 16.87 1.17
N ILE A 302 -11.75 15.93 0.89
CA ILE A 302 -11.43 14.83 1.82
C ILE A 302 -10.76 15.41 3.08
N VAL A 303 -9.75 16.26 2.92
CA VAL A 303 -9.01 16.89 4.03
C VAL A 303 -9.95 17.70 4.94
N ASN A 304 -10.91 18.41 4.37
CA ASN A 304 -11.86 19.24 5.09
C ASN A 304 -13.07 18.46 5.67
N GLY A 305 -13.18 17.17 5.37
CA GLY A 305 -14.27 16.30 5.83
C GLY A 305 -15.59 16.51 5.09
N GLU A 306 -15.59 17.20 3.94
CA GLU A 306 -16.75 17.33 3.06
C GLU A 306 -17.09 16.00 2.38
N ILE A 307 -16.05 15.20 2.09
CA ILE A 307 -16.15 13.83 1.62
C ILE A 307 -15.56 12.91 2.68
N THR A 308 -16.35 11.92 3.09
CA THR A 308 -15.91 10.79 3.91
C THR A 308 -15.92 9.54 3.06
N VAL A 309 -14.75 8.93 2.85
CA VAL A 309 -14.64 7.65 2.15
C VAL A 309 -14.82 6.53 3.17
N ASP A 310 -15.70 5.56 2.87
CA ASP A 310 -15.90 4.41 3.74
C ASP A 310 -14.63 3.54 3.78
N ASN A 311 -14.10 3.32 4.98
CA ASN A 311 -12.86 2.58 5.25
C ASN A 311 -13.09 1.11 5.65
N ASN A 312 -14.27 0.55 5.33
CA ASN A 312 -14.60 -0.82 5.69
C ASN A 312 -13.63 -1.84 5.06
N SER A 313 -12.71 -2.34 5.87
CA SER A 313 -11.70 -3.32 5.46
C SER A 313 -12.23 -4.76 5.28
N GLU A 314 -13.51 -4.98 5.50
CA GLU A 314 -14.19 -6.26 5.22
C GLU A 314 -14.91 -6.25 3.87
N MET A 315 -14.95 -5.09 3.18
CA MET A 315 -15.60 -4.93 1.87
C MET A 315 -14.71 -5.44 0.73
N SER A 316 -14.32 -6.71 0.78
CA SER A 316 -13.48 -7.35 -0.25
C SER A 316 -14.20 -7.57 -1.58
N ASN A 317 -15.54 -7.52 -1.59
CA ASN A 317 -16.37 -7.56 -2.78
C ASN A 317 -17.28 -6.32 -2.87
N PRO A 318 -16.87 -5.26 -3.61
CA PRO A 318 -17.63 -4.02 -3.74
C PRO A 318 -18.97 -4.16 -4.50
N GLU A 319 -19.27 -5.29 -5.12
CA GLU A 319 -20.59 -5.60 -5.64
C GLU A 319 -21.67 -5.46 -4.55
N LYS A 320 -21.31 -5.78 -3.30
CA LYS A 320 -22.17 -5.73 -2.12
C LYS A 320 -22.36 -4.31 -1.56
N ALA A 321 -21.62 -3.33 -2.07
CA ALA A 321 -21.66 -1.95 -1.58
C ALA A 321 -22.79 -1.11 -2.19
N GLU A 322 -23.59 -1.66 -3.11
CA GLU A 322 -24.73 -0.98 -3.74
C GLU A 322 -24.39 0.38 -4.38
N LEU A 323 -23.23 0.45 -5.07
CA LEU A 323 -22.79 1.66 -5.76
C LEU A 323 -23.64 1.88 -7.02
N SER A 324 -24.34 3.01 -7.09
CA SER A 324 -25.37 3.25 -8.11
C SER A 324 -24.80 3.50 -9.51
N ASN A 325 -23.56 4.00 -9.60
CA ASN A 325 -22.93 4.42 -10.87
C ASN A 325 -21.70 3.58 -11.24
N VAL A 326 -21.46 2.49 -10.54
CA VAL A 326 -20.44 1.49 -10.87
C VAL A 326 -21.08 0.12 -10.94
N LYS A 327 -20.94 -0.56 -12.06
CA LYS A 327 -21.27 -1.98 -12.17
C LYS A 327 -20.01 -2.79 -11.86
N VAL A 328 -19.95 -3.34 -10.67
CA VAL A 328 -18.85 -4.23 -10.26
C VAL A 328 -19.12 -5.63 -10.81
N ASN A 329 -18.12 -6.22 -11.47
CA ASN A 329 -18.11 -7.62 -11.89
C ASN A 329 -17.04 -8.33 -11.07
N PHE A 330 -17.45 -8.92 -9.95
CA PHE A 330 -16.54 -9.62 -9.05
C PHE A 330 -16.23 -11.02 -9.56
N VAL A 331 -14.93 -11.31 -9.69
CA VAL A 331 -14.42 -12.63 -10.07
C VAL A 331 -13.66 -13.18 -8.88
N GLY A 332 -14.27 -14.10 -8.14
CA GLY A 332 -13.75 -14.69 -6.91
C GLY A 332 -12.76 -15.82 -7.10
#